data_0ee32a9339e110c5ebbff9f467a06f2c
#
_entry.id   0ee32a9339e110c5ebbff9f467a06f2c
#
_cell.length_a   1.000
_cell.length_b   1.000
_cell.length_c   1.000
_cell.angle_alpha   90.00
_cell.angle_beta   90.00
_cell.angle_gamma   90.00
#
_symmetry.space_group_name_H-M   'P 1'
#
loop_
_entity.id
_entity.type
_entity.pdbx_description
1 polymer ?
#
loop_
_entity_poly.entity_id
_entity_poly.type
_entity_poly.pdbx_seq_one_letter_code
_entity_poly.pdbx_strand_id
1 'polypeptide(L)'
;INGNKEITNEMVGTVKISGTFITQTGRGLVQNSRSLYGKYVAEGYQIPEKGFFYTEQLVDEKTAEKTTVADAPDGYTVFDLDVDFHSTYGCSIMPGNYIDLYFKAIDDDSFVMFGKFIESLKVTKVVDKDGNDVFALDDDTKAPKPAKLYFIVPREYNDLLRKALLISSNNIEIIPVPRNAGYSENPKETQIVNEEIENFVLSKSVYIAG
;
A
#
# COMPACT_ATOMS: atom_id res chain seq x y z
N ILE A 1 17.56 4.66 -3.98
CA ILE A 1 16.69 5.74 -3.47
C ILE A 1 15.27 5.28 -3.69
N ASN A 2 14.50 5.16 -2.63
CA ASN A 2 13.09 4.73 -2.69
C ASN A 2 12.17 5.89 -3.09
N GLY A 3 10.95 5.56 -3.51
CA GLY A 3 9.90 6.54 -3.79
C GLY A 3 9.68 7.48 -2.61
N ASN A 4 9.29 8.72 -2.90
CA ASN A 4 9.02 9.79 -1.93
C ASN A 4 10.23 10.34 -1.16
N LYS A 5 11.43 9.89 -1.49
CA LYS A 5 12.66 10.43 -0.89
C LYS A 5 13.17 11.61 -1.70
N GLU A 6 13.49 12.70 -1.00
CA GLU A 6 14.15 13.86 -1.59
C GLU A 6 15.56 13.50 -2.05
N ILE A 7 15.90 13.96 -3.25
CA ILE A 7 17.22 13.74 -3.84
C ILE A 7 18.16 14.85 -3.38
N THR A 8 19.14 14.48 -2.56
CA THR A 8 20.19 15.37 -2.08
C THR A 8 21.45 15.24 -2.93
N ASN A 9 22.35 16.21 -2.80
CA ASN A 9 23.62 16.21 -3.53
C ASN A 9 24.52 14.99 -3.22
N GLU A 10 24.41 14.42 -2.02
CA GLU A 10 25.20 13.26 -1.58
C GLU A 10 24.77 11.96 -2.28
N MET A 11 23.54 11.93 -2.77
CA MET A 11 22.96 10.77 -3.46
C MET A 11 23.25 10.77 -4.97
N VAL A 12 23.79 11.86 -5.51
CA VAL A 12 23.94 12.05 -6.94
C VAL A 12 25.41 12.07 -7.35
N GLY A 13 25.79 11.10 -8.19
CA GLY A 13 27.06 11.09 -8.89
C GLY A 13 26.91 11.45 -10.36
N THR A 14 28.01 11.72 -11.02
CA THR A 14 28.03 11.92 -12.47
C THR A 14 28.95 10.91 -13.14
N VAL A 15 28.53 10.40 -14.28
CA VAL A 15 29.32 9.47 -15.10
C VAL A 15 29.34 9.94 -16.55
N LYS A 16 30.47 9.80 -17.22
CA LYS A 16 30.56 10.07 -18.66
C LYS A 16 30.07 8.85 -19.44
N ILE A 17 29.07 9.04 -20.27
CA ILE A 17 28.50 8.01 -21.14
C ILE A 17 28.57 8.45 -22.61
N SER A 18 28.61 7.46 -23.54
CA SER A 18 28.67 7.78 -24.96
C SER A 18 27.35 8.39 -25.46
N GLY A 19 27.45 9.27 -26.46
CA GLY A 19 26.28 9.86 -27.12
C GLY A 19 25.37 8.80 -27.75
N THR A 20 25.93 7.69 -28.25
CA THR A 20 25.17 6.56 -28.76
C THR A 20 24.28 5.91 -27.71
N PHE A 21 24.80 5.74 -26.49
CA PHE A 21 24.00 5.23 -25.37
C PHE A 21 22.83 6.15 -25.08
N ILE A 22 23.06 7.47 -25.02
CA ILE A 22 22.01 8.47 -24.79
C ILE A 22 20.95 8.40 -25.87
N THR A 23 21.35 8.22 -27.13
CA THR A 23 20.42 8.14 -28.27
C THR A 23 19.56 6.88 -28.23
N GLN A 24 20.09 5.78 -27.72
CA GLN A 24 19.39 4.49 -27.70
C GLN A 24 18.49 4.32 -26.45
N THR A 25 18.91 4.88 -25.29
CA THR A 25 18.19 4.72 -24.03
C THR A 25 17.46 5.99 -23.57
N GLY A 26 17.63 7.06 -24.27
CA GLY A 26 17.69 8.41 -23.78
C GLY A 26 16.43 9.23 -23.75
N ARG A 27 15.25 8.75 -24.06
CA ARG A 27 14.05 9.57 -23.75
C ARG A 27 13.84 9.59 -22.26
N GLY A 28 14.08 10.77 -21.65
CA GLY A 28 13.86 10.99 -20.22
C GLY A 28 15.08 10.84 -19.33
N LEU A 29 16.25 10.41 -19.83
CA LEU A 29 17.49 10.36 -19.02
C LEU A 29 17.89 11.75 -18.55
N VAL A 30 18.04 11.93 -17.23
CA VAL A 30 18.48 13.21 -16.66
C VAL A 30 19.97 13.40 -16.89
N GLN A 31 20.34 14.44 -17.67
CA GLN A 31 21.71 14.72 -18.03
C GLN A 31 22.37 15.80 -17.16
N ASN A 32 21.59 16.54 -16.40
CA ASN A 32 22.07 17.61 -15.54
C ASN A 32 21.76 17.31 -14.07
N SER A 33 22.79 17.07 -13.27
CA SER A 33 22.63 16.76 -11.85
C SER A 33 21.95 17.88 -11.05
N ARG A 34 22.10 19.15 -11.47
CA ARG A 34 21.46 20.27 -10.78
C ARG A 34 19.94 20.25 -10.88
N SER A 35 19.40 19.62 -11.93
CA SER A 35 17.95 19.49 -12.10
C SER A 35 17.33 18.41 -11.20
N LEU A 36 18.13 17.66 -10.46
CA LEU A 36 17.70 16.63 -9.53
C LEU A 36 17.49 17.16 -8.10
N TYR A 37 18.23 18.20 -7.74
CA TYR A 37 18.23 18.68 -6.35
C TYR A 37 16.88 19.31 -5.98
N GLY A 38 16.34 18.87 -4.83
CA GLY A 38 15.01 19.27 -4.37
C GLY A 38 13.85 18.58 -5.06
N LYS A 39 14.14 17.67 -6.02
CA LYS A 39 13.13 16.75 -6.55
C LYS A 39 13.03 15.51 -5.68
N TYR A 40 11.89 14.84 -5.79
CA TYR A 40 11.61 13.60 -5.09
C TYR A 40 11.50 12.46 -6.10
N VAL A 41 11.83 11.25 -5.68
CA VAL A 41 11.53 10.04 -6.47
C VAL A 41 10.03 9.82 -6.42
N ALA A 42 9.40 9.65 -7.58
CA ALA A 42 7.96 9.41 -7.67
C ALA A 42 7.56 8.12 -6.95
N GLU A 43 6.35 8.08 -6.44
CA GLU A 43 5.80 6.89 -5.78
C GLU A 43 5.85 5.66 -6.70
N GLY A 44 6.17 4.51 -6.14
CA GLY A 44 6.30 3.26 -6.90
C GLY A 44 7.62 3.07 -7.65
N TYR A 45 8.51 4.08 -7.64
CA TYR A 45 9.85 3.94 -8.22
C TYR A 45 10.90 3.70 -7.15
N GLN A 46 11.89 2.90 -7.51
CA GLN A 46 13.11 2.71 -6.73
C GLN A 46 14.31 2.89 -7.67
N ILE A 47 15.23 3.77 -7.29
CA ILE A 47 16.46 3.99 -8.05
C ILE A 47 17.58 3.25 -7.32
N PRO A 48 18.12 2.16 -7.92
CA PRO A 48 19.19 1.38 -7.30
C PRO A 48 20.49 2.18 -7.21
N GLU A 49 21.39 1.73 -6.34
CA GLU A 49 22.75 2.28 -6.30
C GLU A 49 23.41 2.22 -7.67
N LYS A 50 24.01 3.33 -8.10
CA LYS A 50 24.58 3.51 -9.45
C LYS A 50 23.57 3.45 -10.60
N GLY A 51 22.26 3.49 -10.30
CA GLY A 51 21.21 3.62 -11.30
C GLY A 51 21.17 5.01 -11.93
N PHE A 52 20.55 5.10 -13.12
CA PHE A 52 20.32 6.36 -13.78
C PHE A 52 18.98 6.98 -13.35
N PHE A 53 18.92 8.31 -13.36
CA PHE A 53 17.69 9.04 -13.13
C PHE A 53 16.97 9.32 -14.44
N TYR A 54 15.67 9.04 -14.48
CA TYR A 54 14.78 9.37 -15.58
C TYR A 54 13.72 10.36 -15.12
N THR A 55 13.32 11.27 -16.02
CA THR A 55 12.34 12.33 -15.70
C THR A 55 11.01 11.78 -15.20
N GLU A 56 10.59 10.63 -15.70
CA GLU A 56 9.35 9.94 -15.29
C GLU A 56 9.39 9.39 -13.85
N GLN A 57 10.59 9.24 -13.29
CA GLN A 57 10.81 8.79 -11.93
C GLN A 57 10.84 9.95 -10.91
N LEU A 58 10.67 11.19 -11.38
CA LEU A 58 10.90 12.38 -10.57
C LEU A 58 9.65 13.27 -10.50
N VAL A 59 9.43 13.84 -9.33
CA VAL A 59 8.39 14.84 -9.07
C VAL A 59 8.99 16.04 -8.35
N ASP A 60 8.39 17.23 -8.54
CA ASP A 60 8.90 18.47 -7.97
C ASP A 60 8.59 18.62 -6.48
N GLU A 61 7.53 17.98 -6.03
CA GLU A 61 7.13 17.99 -4.63
C GLU A 61 6.92 16.55 -4.15
N LYS A 62 7.04 16.36 -2.86
CA LYS A 62 6.72 15.11 -2.20
C LYS A 62 5.24 14.77 -2.40
N THR A 63 4.94 14.09 -3.50
CA THR A 63 3.56 13.76 -3.88
C THR A 63 2.94 12.69 -3.01
N ALA A 64 3.72 12.02 -2.18
CA ALA A 64 3.28 10.79 -1.56
C ALA A 64 3.37 10.71 -0.05
N GLU A 65 3.65 11.76 0.66
CA GLU A 65 3.56 11.71 2.13
C GLU A 65 2.18 12.01 2.68
N LYS A 66 1.18 12.13 1.84
CA LYS A 66 -0.12 12.62 2.28
C LYS A 66 -1.28 11.71 1.90
N THR A 67 -1.14 10.40 2.12
CA THR A 67 -2.37 9.65 2.29
C THR A 67 -2.81 9.79 3.75
N THR A 68 -3.14 11.00 4.12
CA THR A 68 -3.88 11.28 5.33
C THR A 68 -5.37 11.05 5.04
N VAL A 69 -6.17 10.91 6.07
CA VAL A 69 -7.64 10.86 5.93
C VAL A 69 -8.16 12.06 5.11
N ALA A 70 -7.46 13.20 5.17
CA ALA A 70 -7.80 14.41 4.42
C ALA A 70 -7.60 14.27 2.89
N ASP A 71 -6.75 13.36 2.45
CA ASP A 71 -6.47 13.13 1.02
C ASP A 71 -7.34 12.00 0.42
N ALA A 72 -8.16 11.34 1.23
CA ALA A 72 -9.13 10.38 0.72
C ALA A 72 -10.21 11.10 -0.10
N PRO A 73 -10.63 10.57 -1.27
CA PRO A 73 -11.71 11.14 -2.05
C PRO A 73 -13.01 11.28 -1.24
N ASP A 74 -13.90 12.18 -1.66
CA ASP A 74 -15.23 12.29 -1.05
C ASP A 74 -15.95 10.95 -1.04
N GLY A 75 -16.52 10.58 0.10
CA GLY A 75 -17.17 9.28 0.30
C GLY A 75 -16.23 8.14 0.68
N TYR A 76 -14.93 8.40 0.74
CA TYR A 76 -13.91 7.41 1.13
C TYR A 76 -13.27 7.77 2.47
N THR A 77 -12.60 6.80 3.07
CA THR A 77 -11.80 6.96 4.29
C THR A 77 -10.62 6.00 4.27
N VAL A 78 -9.69 6.20 5.20
CA VAL A 78 -8.56 5.30 5.41
C VAL A 78 -8.93 4.24 6.44
N PHE A 79 -8.66 3.00 6.12
CA PHE A 79 -8.77 1.86 7.04
C PHE A 79 -7.38 1.35 7.37
N ASP A 80 -7.17 0.97 8.63
CA ASP A 80 -5.97 0.30 9.09
C ASP A 80 -6.28 -1.15 9.47
N LEU A 81 -5.47 -2.09 8.98
CA LEU A 81 -5.56 -3.52 9.27
C LEU A 81 -4.28 -3.95 9.96
N ASP A 82 -4.42 -4.58 11.14
CA ASP A 82 -3.28 -5.20 11.81
C ASP A 82 -2.79 -6.41 11.02
N VAL A 83 -1.49 -6.48 10.83
CA VAL A 83 -0.82 -7.53 10.06
C VAL A 83 0.50 -7.93 10.72
N ASP A 84 1.09 -8.98 10.20
CA ASP A 84 2.43 -9.43 10.55
C ASP A 84 3.25 -9.81 9.32
N PHE A 85 4.45 -10.31 9.54
CA PHE A 85 5.34 -10.74 8.47
C PHE A 85 4.73 -11.85 7.60
N HIS A 86 3.96 -12.77 8.19
CA HIS A 86 3.36 -13.89 7.46
C HIS A 86 2.15 -13.43 6.63
N SER A 87 1.24 -12.67 7.22
CA SER A 87 0.05 -12.15 6.55
C SER A 87 0.37 -11.13 5.45
N THR A 88 1.58 -10.56 5.47
CA THR A 88 2.09 -9.69 4.39
C THR A 88 2.96 -10.43 3.38
N TYR A 89 2.94 -11.76 3.39
CA TYR A 89 3.72 -12.60 2.48
C TYR A 89 5.23 -12.26 2.51
N GLY A 90 5.79 -12.13 3.71
CA GLY A 90 7.20 -11.77 3.87
C GLY A 90 7.51 -10.33 3.46
N CYS A 91 6.63 -9.36 3.76
CA CYS A 91 6.70 -7.97 3.32
C CYS A 91 6.56 -7.76 1.81
N SER A 92 5.88 -8.65 1.12
CA SER A 92 5.62 -8.49 -0.33
C SER A 92 4.48 -7.54 -0.64
N ILE A 93 3.65 -7.16 0.35
CA ILE A 93 2.61 -6.15 0.19
C ILE A 93 3.23 -4.78 0.45
N MET A 94 3.32 -3.96 -0.59
CA MET A 94 3.97 -2.65 -0.59
C MET A 94 2.95 -1.54 -0.86
N PRO A 95 3.22 -0.28 -0.47
CA PRO A 95 2.44 0.86 -0.92
C PRO A 95 2.31 0.87 -2.45
N GLY A 96 1.12 1.19 -2.96
CA GLY A 96 0.80 1.13 -4.38
C GLY A 96 0.28 -0.23 -4.87
N ASN A 97 0.50 -1.31 -4.14
CA ASN A 97 -0.06 -2.62 -4.48
C ASN A 97 -1.58 -2.65 -4.27
N TYR A 98 -2.24 -3.50 -5.03
CA TYR A 98 -3.65 -3.85 -4.82
C TYR A 98 -3.77 -5.18 -4.08
N ILE A 99 -4.72 -5.22 -3.15
CA ILE A 99 -5.06 -6.41 -2.37
C ILE A 99 -6.55 -6.71 -2.48
N ASP A 100 -6.89 -7.97 -2.25
CA ASP A 100 -8.23 -8.40 -1.90
C ASP A 100 -8.27 -8.73 -0.41
N LEU A 101 -9.37 -8.49 0.26
CA LEU A 101 -9.60 -8.95 1.61
C LEU A 101 -10.42 -10.24 1.59
N TYR A 102 -9.87 -11.28 2.18
CA TYR A 102 -10.59 -12.50 2.46
C TYR A 102 -11.08 -12.48 3.91
N PHE A 103 -12.24 -13.06 4.09
CA PHE A 103 -12.91 -13.16 5.37
C PHE A 103 -12.89 -14.62 5.82
N LYS A 104 -12.60 -14.84 7.09
CA LYS A 104 -12.73 -16.13 7.74
C LYS A 104 -13.46 -15.92 9.06
N ALA A 105 -14.43 -16.74 9.34
CA ALA A 105 -15.19 -16.76 10.59
C ALA A 105 -15.64 -18.18 10.94
N ILE A 106 -16.05 -18.36 12.19
CA ILE A 106 -16.84 -19.52 12.61
C ILE A 106 -18.27 -19.03 12.75
N ASP A 107 -19.20 -19.62 12.02
CA ASP A 107 -20.62 -19.28 12.11
C ASP A 107 -21.27 -19.84 13.40
N ASP A 108 -22.54 -19.56 13.58
CA ASP A 108 -23.27 -19.96 14.79
C ASP A 108 -23.50 -21.48 14.89
N ASP A 109 -23.41 -22.19 13.77
CA ASP A 109 -23.49 -23.64 13.68
C ASP A 109 -22.09 -24.31 13.76
N SER A 110 -21.05 -23.54 14.06
CA SER A 110 -19.65 -23.96 14.15
C SER A 110 -19.00 -24.39 12.84
N PHE A 111 -19.57 -23.99 11.69
CA PHE A 111 -18.92 -24.16 10.40
C PHE A 111 -17.96 -23.00 10.10
N VAL A 112 -16.90 -23.32 9.35
CA VAL A 112 -15.95 -22.30 8.89
C VAL A 112 -16.51 -21.63 7.65
N MET A 113 -16.81 -20.34 7.76
CA MET A 113 -17.08 -19.45 6.63
C MET A 113 -15.76 -18.88 6.12
N PHE A 114 -15.47 -19.06 4.83
CA PHE A 114 -14.26 -18.50 4.21
C PHE A 114 -14.54 -18.07 2.78
N GLY A 115 -14.13 -16.86 2.42
CA GLY A 115 -14.30 -16.37 1.05
C GLY A 115 -13.69 -14.99 0.84
N LYS A 116 -13.57 -14.59 -0.44
CA LYS A 116 -13.21 -13.24 -0.80
C LYS A 116 -14.37 -12.32 -0.38
N PHE A 117 -14.07 -11.25 0.34
CA PHE A 117 -15.05 -10.33 0.88
C PHE A 117 -15.07 -9.01 0.09
N ILE A 118 -13.94 -8.33 0.05
CA ILE A 118 -13.80 -7.06 -0.66
C ILE A 118 -12.64 -7.20 -1.65
N GLU A 119 -12.81 -6.70 -2.87
CA GLU A 119 -11.74 -6.73 -3.85
C GLU A 119 -11.23 -5.34 -4.23
N SER A 120 -10.00 -5.30 -4.75
CA SER A 120 -9.39 -4.13 -5.38
C SER A 120 -9.14 -2.95 -4.43
N LEU A 121 -8.52 -3.22 -3.29
CA LEU A 121 -8.10 -2.20 -2.34
C LEU A 121 -6.67 -1.77 -2.59
N LYS A 122 -6.43 -0.48 -2.78
CA LYS A 122 -5.07 0.06 -2.95
C LYS A 122 -4.42 0.30 -1.59
N VAL A 123 -3.30 -0.38 -1.35
CA VAL A 123 -2.46 -0.14 -0.17
C VAL A 123 -1.78 1.21 -0.31
N THR A 124 -1.90 2.06 0.69
CA THR A 124 -1.35 3.42 0.70
C THR A 124 -0.12 3.53 1.57
N LYS A 125 -0.06 2.75 2.64
CA LYS A 125 1.06 2.78 3.58
C LYS A 125 1.20 1.44 4.31
N VAL A 126 2.44 1.10 4.68
CA VAL A 126 2.76 -0.05 5.55
C VAL A 126 3.67 0.43 6.65
N VAL A 127 3.27 0.23 7.90
CA VAL A 127 4.04 0.70 9.05
C VAL A 127 4.41 -0.45 9.99
N ASP A 128 5.47 -0.22 10.76
CA ASP A 128 5.87 -1.07 11.87
C ASP A 128 5.04 -0.77 13.15
N LYS A 129 5.39 -1.42 14.25
CA LYS A 129 4.72 -1.23 15.56
C LYS A 129 4.89 0.18 16.13
N ASP A 130 5.95 0.88 15.74
CA ASP A 130 6.28 2.22 16.20
C ASP A 130 5.68 3.30 15.28
N GLY A 131 4.98 2.89 14.21
CA GLY A 131 4.34 3.77 13.23
C GLY A 131 5.29 4.27 12.14
N ASN A 132 6.51 3.77 12.07
CA ASN A 132 7.46 4.10 11.02
C ASN A 132 7.10 3.39 9.72
N ASP A 133 7.32 4.05 8.60
CA ASP A 133 7.13 3.45 7.29
C ASP A 133 8.15 2.32 7.07
N VAL A 134 7.64 1.11 6.84
CA VAL A 134 8.47 -0.09 6.67
C VAL A 134 9.36 0.01 5.44
N PHE A 135 8.94 0.71 4.40
CA PHE A 135 9.67 0.82 3.13
C PHE A 135 10.49 2.12 2.99
N ALA A 136 10.35 3.05 3.93
CA ALA A 136 11.18 4.26 3.99
C ALA A 136 12.45 4.11 4.84
N LEU A 137 12.73 2.92 5.36
CA LEU A 137 13.86 2.68 6.24
C LEU A 137 15.19 2.81 5.48
N ASP A 138 16.01 3.76 5.89
CA ASP A 138 17.38 3.96 5.43
C ASP A 138 18.38 2.91 6.01
N ASP A 139 17.91 2.02 6.86
CA ASP A 139 18.73 1.04 7.57
C ASP A 139 18.53 -0.36 6.97
N ASP A 140 19.34 -0.68 5.96
CA ASP A 140 19.39 -2.00 5.32
C ASP A 140 19.76 -3.15 6.30
N THR A 141 20.08 -2.81 7.55
CA THR A 141 20.49 -3.80 8.57
C THR A 141 19.31 -4.42 9.31
N LYS A 142 18.12 -3.84 9.23
CA LYS A 142 16.91 -4.34 9.91
C LYS A 142 15.93 -4.95 8.92
N ALA A 143 15.58 -6.21 9.18
CA ALA A 143 14.47 -6.83 8.45
C ALA A 143 13.19 -6.04 8.67
N PRO A 144 12.43 -5.71 7.61
CA PRO A 144 11.17 -5.00 7.73
C PRO A 144 10.17 -5.82 8.59
N LYS A 145 9.49 -5.14 9.50
CA LYS A 145 8.51 -5.77 10.43
C LYS A 145 7.18 -5.05 10.31
N PRO A 146 6.37 -5.38 9.29
CA PRO A 146 5.07 -4.79 9.13
C PRO A 146 4.18 -5.11 10.34
N ALA A 147 3.41 -4.13 10.77
CA ALA A 147 2.43 -4.27 11.83
C ALA A 147 1.05 -3.78 11.40
N LYS A 148 0.98 -2.83 10.46
CA LYS A 148 -0.28 -2.32 9.92
C LYS A 148 -0.18 -2.05 8.42
N LEU A 149 -1.26 -2.38 7.72
CA LEU A 149 -1.55 -1.93 6.36
C LEU A 149 -2.57 -0.80 6.42
N TYR A 150 -2.34 0.26 5.64
CA TYR A 150 -3.32 1.33 5.42
C TYR A 150 -3.80 1.27 3.98
N PHE A 151 -5.10 1.39 3.78
CA PHE A 151 -5.72 1.44 2.46
C PHE A 151 -6.99 2.28 2.47
N ILE A 152 -7.35 2.82 1.30
CA ILE A 152 -8.53 3.65 1.13
C ILE A 152 -9.73 2.77 0.80
N VAL A 153 -10.85 3.02 1.48
CA VAL A 153 -12.11 2.29 1.30
C VAL A 153 -13.30 3.26 1.27
N PRO A 154 -14.41 2.93 0.58
CA PRO A 154 -15.68 3.60 0.79
C PRO A 154 -16.08 3.59 2.29
N ARG A 155 -16.69 4.67 2.78
CA ARG A 155 -17.05 4.79 4.20
C ARG A 155 -17.94 3.67 4.69
N GLU A 156 -18.89 3.24 3.87
CA GLU A 156 -19.77 2.10 4.17
C GLU A 156 -19.00 0.79 4.40
N TYR A 157 -17.93 0.56 3.63
CA TYR A 157 -17.06 -0.62 3.81
C TYR A 157 -16.16 -0.49 5.04
N ASN A 158 -15.74 0.74 5.38
CA ASN A 158 -15.03 0.97 6.64
C ASN A 158 -15.87 0.55 7.84
N ASP A 159 -17.13 0.97 7.88
CA ASP A 159 -18.03 0.66 8.99
C ASP A 159 -18.29 -0.85 9.08
N LEU A 160 -18.45 -1.50 7.94
CA LEU A 160 -18.63 -2.94 7.86
C LEU A 160 -17.38 -3.70 8.32
N LEU A 161 -16.19 -3.28 7.90
CA LEU A 161 -14.91 -3.87 8.33
C LEU A 161 -14.68 -3.66 9.83
N ARG A 162 -14.93 -2.44 10.35
CA ARG A 162 -14.82 -2.16 11.79
C ARG A 162 -15.79 -3.04 12.58
N LYS A 163 -17.04 -3.17 12.12
CA LYS A 163 -18.03 -4.05 12.74
C LYS A 163 -17.55 -5.50 12.75
N ALA A 164 -17.02 -6.00 11.63
CA ALA A 164 -16.48 -7.36 11.55
C ALA A 164 -15.40 -7.61 12.60
N LEU A 165 -14.44 -6.69 12.77
CA LEU A 165 -13.38 -6.82 13.76
C LEU A 165 -13.85 -6.73 15.21
N LEU A 166 -15.02 -6.11 15.47
CA LEU A 166 -15.61 -6.03 16.80
C LEU A 166 -16.41 -7.29 17.21
N ILE A 167 -16.74 -8.16 16.25
CA ILE A 167 -17.44 -9.41 16.51
C ILE A 167 -16.46 -10.45 17.10
N SER A 168 -16.36 -10.50 18.41
CA SER A 168 -15.40 -11.39 19.09
C SER A 168 -15.85 -12.85 19.15
N SER A 169 -17.16 -13.14 19.03
CA SER A 169 -17.73 -14.47 19.23
C SER A 169 -17.45 -15.46 18.09
N ASN A 170 -17.13 -14.97 16.91
CA ASN A 170 -17.06 -15.78 15.70
C ASN A 170 -15.62 -15.96 15.16
N ASN A 171 -14.60 -15.61 15.93
CA ASN A 171 -13.18 -15.72 15.56
C ASN A 171 -12.91 -15.16 14.15
N ILE A 172 -13.35 -13.93 13.91
CA ILE A 172 -13.22 -13.30 12.60
C ILE A 172 -11.77 -12.93 12.34
N GLU A 173 -11.32 -13.26 11.15
CA GLU A 173 -10.01 -12.92 10.61
C GLU A 173 -10.18 -12.28 9.23
N ILE A 174 -9.58 -11.11 9.04
CA ILE A 174 -9.49 -10.43 7.75
C ILE A 174 -8.09 -10.66 7.19
N ILE A 175 -8.02 -11.31 6.02
CA ILE A 175 -6.76 -11.76 5.43
C ILE A 175 -6.48 -10.96 4.17
N PRO A 176 -5.43 -10.12 4.12
CA PRO A 176 -5.05 -9.42 2.90
C PRO A 176 -4.36 -10.39 1.93
N VAL A 177 -4.81 -10.40 0.68
CA VAL A 177 -4.24 -11.23 -0.39
C VAL A 177 -3.78 -10.31 -1.53
N PRO A 178 -2.46 -10.24 -1.84
CA PRO A 178 -1.96 -9.35 -2.85
C PRO A 178 -2.37 -9.78 -4.26
N ARG A 179 -2.66 -8.78 -5.11
CA ARG A 179 -2.80 -8.95 -6.55
C ARG A 179 -1.44 -8.91 -7.22
N ASN A 180 -1.34 -9.46 -8.42
CA ASN A 180 -0.11 -9.36 -9.20
C ASN A 180 0.18 -7.92 -9.65
N ALA A 181 1.44 -7.63 -10.00
CA ALA A 181 1.87 -6.28 -10.36
C ALA A 181 1.11 -5.70 -11.58
N GLY A 182 0.75 -6.54 -12.56
CA GLY A 182 0.01 -6.09 -13.75
C GLY A 182 -1.42 -5.64 -13.45
N TYR A 183 -1.96 -5.96 -12.29
CA TYR A 183 -3.30 -5.52 -11.90
C TYR A 183 -3.38 -4.00 -11.71
N SER A 184 -2.29 -3.35 -11.31
CA SER A 184 -2.22 -1.89 -11.11
C SER A 184 -2.34 -1.08 -12.41
N GLU A 185 -2.12 -1.70 -13.58
CA GLU A 185 -2.27 -1.03 -14.86
C GLU A 185 -3.74 -0.74 -15.22
N ASN A 186 -4.67 -1.60 -14.75
CA ASN A 186 -6.10 -1.43 -14.97
C ASN A 186 -6.90 -2.00 -13.79
N PRO A 187 -6.85 -1.35 -12.61
CA PRO A 187 -7.54 -1.84 -11.42
C PRO A 187 -9.06 -1.65 -11.57
N LYS A 188 -9.80 -2.61 -11.04
CA LYS A 188 -11.25 -2.47 -10.89
C LYS A 188 -11.57 -1.49 -9.74
N GLU A 189 -12.81 -1.07 -9.69
CA GLU A 189 -13.33 -0.37 -8.51
C GLU A 189 -13.35 -1.29 -7.28
N THR A 190 -13.17 -0.68 -6.11
CA THR A 190 -13.31 -1.39 -4.84
C THR A 190 -14.76 -1.80 -4.64
N GLN A 191 -15.02 -3.09 -4.42
CA GLN A 191 -16.38 -3.60 -4.23
C GLN A 191 -16.44 -4.80 -3.30
N ILE A 192 -17.58 -4.94 -2.62
CA ILE A 192 -17.95 -6.18 -1.91
C ILE A 192 -18.34 -7.21 -2.98
N VAL A 193 -17.77 -8.42 -2.86
CA VAL A 193 -17.99 -9.49 -3.85
C VAL A 193 -18.66 -10.72 -3.26
N ASN A 194 -19.01 -10.70 -1.98
CA ASN A 194 -19.68 -11.80 -1.30
C ASN A 194 -20.78 -11.29 -0.36
N GLU A 195 -22.01 -11.38 -0.85
CA GLU A 195 -23.22 -10.96 -0.11
C GLU A 195 -23.50 -11.82 1.13
N GLU A 196 -23.10 -13.09 1.14
CA GLU A 196 -23.29 -13.97 2.31
C GLU A 196 -22.43 -13.50 3.48
N ILE A 197 -21.17 -13.13 3.20
CA ILE A 197 -20.27 -12.57 4.22
C ILE A 197 -20.79 -11.22 4.70
N GLU A 198 -21.21 -10.36 3.78
CA GLU A 198 -21.79 -9.06 4.11
C GLU A 198 -23.01 -9.22 5.03
N ASN A 199 -23.96 -10.04 4.63
CA ASN A 199 -25.16 -10.33 5.43
C ASN A 199 -24.83 -10.96 6.78
N PHE A 200 -23.82 -11.84 6.84
CA PHE A 200 -23.34 -12.39 8.10
C PHE A 200 -22.87 -11.29 9.06
N VAL A 201 -22.00 -10.38 8.59
CA VAL A 201 -21.50 -9.26 9.41
C VAL A 201 -22.65 -8.31 9.80
N LEU A 202 -23.55 -8.00 8.86
CA LEU A 202 -24.68 -7.11 9.13
C LEU A 202 -25.66 -7.69 10.15
N SER A 203 -25.89 -8.99 10.13
CA SER A 203 -26.83 -9.67 11.03
C SER A 203 -26.35 -9.72 12.49
N LYS A 204 -25.04 -9.62 12.74
CA LYS A 204 -24.48 -9.66 14.09
C LYS A 204 -24.73 -8.36 14.84
N SER A 205 -25.16 -8.49 16.11
CA SER A 205 -25.30 -7.36 17.00
C SER A 205 -23.97 -7.07 17.69
N VAL A 206 -23.49 -5.82 17.58
CA VAL A 206 -22.36 -5.32 18.35
C VAL A 206 -22.91 -4.42 19.46
N TYR A 207 -22.72 -4.82 20.71
CA TYR A 207 -23.11 -3.98 21.84
C TYR A 207 -22.05 -2.89 22.04
N ILE A 208 -22.44 -1.66 21.85
CA ILE A 208 -21.62 -0.49 22.17
C ILE A 208 -22.07 -0.02 23.55
N ALA A 209 -21.22 -0.23 24.57
CA ALA A 209 -21.44 0.34 25.88
C ALA A 209 -21.34 1.86 25.81
N GLY A 210 -22.41 2.56 26.22
CA GLY A 210 -22.45 4.03 26.31
C GLY A 210 -21.75 4.54 27.58
#